data_44b2231eea7540097ee56f96834193eb
#
_entry.id   44b2231eea7540097ee56f96834193eb
#
_cell.length_a   1.000
_cell.length_b   1.000
_cell.length_c   1.000
_cell.angle_alpha   90.00
_cell.angle_beta   90.00
_cell.angle_gamma   90.00
#
_symmetry.space_group_name_H-M   'P 1'
#
loop_
_entity.id
_entity.type
_entity.pdbx_description
1 polymer ?
#
loop_
_entity_poly.entity_id
_entity_poly.type
_entity_poly.pdbx_seq_one_letter_code
_entity_poly.pdbx_strand_id
1 'polypeptide(L)'
;MDPESGIVVDNFSTRGSSGQQLGNIPMKILRDYNRLRPYDLIVLQYGLNVAFEGGVNYSYYKNPMIKVVEHLRKAFPQASILIVGVGDREYRDEDGNLRTMPGVKNLIRYQQALAAETHTAFWNMYEAMGGEGSIVDMVNSKPSMANYDYTHINFRGGKHLAGILFETLMYGMEQYEKRKAYETE
;
A
#
# COMPACT_ATOMS: atom_id res chain seq x y z
N MET A 1 22.28 -4.43 -17.49
CA MET A 1 23.19 -5.14 -16.56
C MET A 1 22.39 -5.36 -15.29
N ASP A 2 22.01 -6.60 -15.00
CA ASP A 2 21.46 -6.90 -13.68
C ASP A 2 22.63 -6.86 -12.70
N PRO A 3 22.55 -6.06 -11.63
CA PRO A 3 23.61 -6.06 -10.62
C PRO A 3 23.68 -7.46 -9.98
N GLU A 4 24.85 -7.98 -9.77
CA GLU A 4 25.06 -9.24 -9.06
C GLU A 4 24.56 -9.17 -7.58
N SER A 5 24.33 -7.95 -7.09
CA SER A 5 23.71 -7.67 -5.80
C SER A 5 22.93 -6.34 -5.87
N GLY A 6 21.83 -6.22 -5.17
CA GLY A 6 21.04 -5.00 -5.11
C GLY A 6 19.53 -5.25 -5.19
N ILE A 7 18.75 -4.16 -5.24
CA ILE A 7 17.30 -4.18 -5.34
C ILE A 7 16.89 -3.68 -6.72
N VAL A 8 16.08 -4.47 -7.41
CA VAL A 8 15.45 -4.09 -8.68
C VAL A 8 13.97 -3.87 -8.43
N VAL A 9 13.44 -2.75 -8.92
CA VAL A 9 12.02 -2.38 -8.75
C VAL A 9 11.38 -2.19 -10.12
N ASP A 10 10.32 -2.95 -10.38
CA ASP A 10 9.44 -2.77 -11.51
C ASP A 10 8.16 -2.07 -11.07
N ASN A 11 7.74 -1.04 -11.80
CA ASN A 11 6.53 -0.29 -11.48
C ASN A 11 5.41 -0.61 -12.48
N PHE A 12 4.34 -1.26 -11.99
CA PHE A 12 3.15 -1.63 -12.75
C PHE A 12 1.92 -0.78 -12.37
N SER A 13 2.14 0.43 -11.89
CA SER A 13 1.04 1.28 -11.45
C SER A 13 0.09 1.61 -12.61
N THR A 14 -1.22 1.52 -12.33
CA THR A 14 -2.28 1.91 -13.24
C THR A 14 -3.08 3.06 -12.62
N ARG A 15 -3.05 4.22 -13.26
CA ARG A 15 -3.72 5.41 -12.76
C ARG A 15 -5.23 5.20 -12.67
N GLY A 16 -5.84 5.65 -11.55
CA GLY A 16 -7.28 5.55 -11.32
C GLY A 16 -7.81 4.15 -11.04
N SER A 17 -6.94 3.14 -10.93
CA SER A 17 -7.34 1.76 -10.65
C SER A 17 -7.67 1.54 -9.17
N SER A 18 -8.65 0.66 -8.92
CA SER A 18 -8.91 0.13 -7.57
C SER A 18 -8.05 -1.10 -7.22
N GLY A 19 -7.30 -1.64 -8.19
CA GLY A 19 -6.52 -2.86 -8.05
C GLY A 19 -7.30 -4.15 -8.33
N GLN A 20 -8.62 -4.13 -8.33
CA GLN A 20 -9.45 -5.33 -8.52
C GLN A 20 -9.24 -5.99 -9.90
N GLN A 21 -8.90 -5.19 -10.92
CA GLN A 21 -8.62 -5.66 -12.29
C GLN A 21 -7.39 -6.58 -12.38
N LEU A 22 -6.50 -6.56 -11.41
CA LEU A 22 -5.35 -7.48 -11.36
C LEU A 22 -5.79 -8.95 -11.35
N GLY A 23 -6.97 -9.25 -10.77
CA GLY A 23 -7.55 -10.59 -10.79
C GLY A 23 -7.96 -11.08 -12.18
N ASN A 24 -8.07 -10.20 -13.16
CA ASN A 24 -8.45 -10.52 -14.54
C ASN A 24 -7.23 -10.79 -15.45
N ILE A 25 -6.00 -10.55 -14.97
CA ILE A 25 -4.80 -10.83 -15.76
C ILE A 25 -4.69 -12.35 -15.95
N PRO A 26 -4.58 -12.85 -17.18
CA PRO A 26 -4.48 -14.28 -17.41
C PRO A 26 -3.32 -14.92 -16.63
N MET A 27 -3.58 -16.02 -15.94
CA MET A 27 -2.59 -16.74 -15.13
C MET A 27 -1.32 -17.08 -15.92
N LYS A 28 -1.48 -17.42 -17.21
CA LYS A 28 -0.35 -17.71 -18.10
C LYS A 28 0.59 -16.50 -18.20
N ILE A 29 0.05 -15.30 -18.35
CA ILE A 29 0.85 -14.07 -18.48
C ILE A 29 1.62 -13.84 -17.17
N LEU A 30 0.96 -13.92 -16.02
CA LEU A 30 1.62 -13.74 -14.72
C LEU A 30 2.72 -14.77 -14.48
N ARG A 31 2.49 -16.05 -14.84
CA ARG A 31 3.51 -17.10 -14.70
C ARG A 31 4.67 -16.92 -15.69
N ASP A 32 4.41 -16.43 -16.90
CA ASP A 32 5.48 -16.12 -17.85
C ASP A 32 6.32 -14.95 -17.31
N TYR A 33 5.70 -13.94 -16.69
CA TYR A 33 6.42 -12.89 -15.97
C TYR A 33 7.27 -13.43 -14.85
N ASN A 34 6.72 -14.27 -13.97
CA ASN A 34 7.45 -14.86 -12.85
C ASN A 34 8.66 -15.71 -13.32
N ARG A 35 8.53 -16.39 -14.45
CA ARG A 35 9.64 -17.16 -15.03
C ARG A 35 10.77 -16.28 -15.55
N LEU A 36 10.43 -15.13 -16.14
CA LEU A 36 11.40 -14.21 -16.74
C LEU A 36 12.03 -13.28 -15.69
N ARG A 37 11.26 -12.90 -14.70
CA ARG A 37 11.65 -12.01 -13.58
C ARG A 37 10.98 -12.51 -12.30
N PRO A 38 11.60 -13.43 -11.58
CA PRO A 38 11.08 -13.87 -10.29
C PRO A 38 11.12 -12.69 -9.31
N TYR A 39 9.98 -12.41 -8.70
CA TYR A 39 9.85 -11.34 -7.69
C TYR A 39 9.90 -11.95 -6.29
N ASP A 40 10.66 -11.30 -5.40
CA ASP A 40 10.70 -11.65 -3.97
C ASP A 40 9.60 -10.93 -3.19
N LEU A 41 9.18 -9.74 -3.66
CA LEU A 41 8.16 -8.92 -3.03
C LEU A 41 7.22 -8.28 -4.06
N ILE A 42 5.93 -8.39 -3.80
CA ILE A 42 4.88 -7.68 -4.53
C ILE A 42 4.23 -6.67 -3.56
N VAL A 43 4.26 -5.39 -3.92
CA VAL A 43 3.64 -4.32 -3.15
C VAL A 43 2.32 -3.90 -3.80
N LEU A 44 1.21 -4.01 -3.07
CA LEU A 44 -0.12 -3.61 -3.50
C LEU A 44 -0.53 -2.31 -2.81
N GLN A 45 -0.50 -1.20 -3.54
CA GLN A 45 -0.93 0.12 -3.06
C GLN A 45 -2.14 0.59 -3.87
N TYR A 46 -3.33 0.24 -3.40
CA TYR A 46 -4.62 0.55 -4.03
C TYR A 46 -5.66 0.96 -3.00
N GLY A 47 -6.77 1.51 -3.44
CA GLY A 47 -7.95 1.73 -2.61
C GLY A 47 -8.38 3.19 -2.47
N LEU A 48 -7.48 4.18 -2.58
CA LEU A 48 -7.87 5.58 -2.39
C LEU A 48 -9.00 6.03 -3.33
N ASN A 49 -9.05 5.45 -4.54
CA ASN A 49 -10.11 5.72 -5.52
C ASN A 49 -11.49 5.15 -5.15
N VAL A 50 -11.59 4.30 -4.14
CA VAL A 50 -12.87 3.76 -3.64
C VAL A 50 -13.31 4.41 -2.34
N ALA A 51 -12.48 5.26 -1.74
CA ALA A 51 -12.83 6.00 -0.54
C ALA A 51 -13.83 7.12 -0.88
N PHE A 52 -14.89 7.24 -0.08
CA PHE A 52 -15.87 8.33 -0.17
C PHE A 52 -16.34 8.72 1.24
N GLU A 53 -16.94 9.91 1.37
CA GLU A 53 -17.27 10.51 2.67
C GLU A 53 -18.16 9.62 3.53
N GLY A 54 -19.28 9.13 3.00
CA GLY A 54 -20.21 8.22 3.69
C GLY A 54 -19.79 6.75 3.69
N GLY A 55 -18.55 6.43 3.35
CA GLY A 55 -18.06 5.06 3.24
C GLY A 55 -17.94 4.38 4.60
N VAL A 56 -18.85 3.43 4.90
CA VAL A 56 -18.86 2.65 6.13
C VAL A 56 -18.46 1.20 5.88
N ASN A 57 -18.97 0.61 4.80
CA ASN A 57 -18.77 -0.80 4.46
C ASN A 57 -18.01 -0.93 3.13
N TYR A 58 -16.82 -1.52 3.19
CA TYR A 58 -15.96 -1.77 2.04
C TYR A 58 -15.80 -3.26 1.70
N SER A 59 -16.76 -4.11 2.09
CA SER A 59 -16.73 -5.54 1.73
C SER A 59 -16.71 -5.73 0.21
N TYR A 60 -17.37 -4.86 -0.55
CA TYR A 60 -17.37 -4.87 -2.02
C TYR A 60 -15.98 -4.61 -2.63
N TYR A 61 -15.08 -3.99 -1.87
CA TYR A 61 -13.68 -3.82 -2.24
C TYR A 61 -12.81 -4.95 -1.68
N LYS A 62 -12.95 -5.26 -0.37
CA LYS A 62 -12.14 -6.26 0.32
C LYS A 62 -12.27 -7.65 -0.33
N ASN A 63 -13.50 -8.12 -0.55
CA ASN A 63 -13.72 -9.49 -1.04
C ASN A 63 -13.13 -9.76 -2.44
N PRO A 64 -13.28 -8.87 -3.45
CA PRO A 64 -12.54 -9.02 -4.70
C PRO A 64 -11.02 -8.93 -4.53
N MET A 65 -10.51 -8.09 -3.63
CA MET A 65 -9.06 -7.98 -3.39
C MET A 65 -8.47 -9.24 -2.73
N ILE A 66 -9.23 -9.98 -1.92
CA ILE A 66 -8.82 -11.32 -1.45
C ILE A 66 -8.51 -12.22 -2.65
N LYS A 67 -9.41 -12.26 -3.63
CA LYS A 67 -9.23 -13.06 -4.86
C LYS A 67 -8.02 -12.59 -5.68
N VAL A 68 -7.75 -11.28 -5.70
CA VAL A 68 -6.54 -10.71 -6.34
C VAL A 68 -5.28 -11.24 -5.65
N VAL A 69 -5.22 -11.18 -4.32
CA VAL A 69 -4.07 -11.70 -3.55
C VAL A 69 -3.86 -13.19 -3.80
N GLU A 70 -4.94 -13.99 -3.76
CA GLU A 70 -4.86 -15.42 -4.04
C GLU A 70 -4.40 -15.71 -5.49
N HIS A 71 -4.86 -14.91 -6.45
CA HIS A 71 -4.47 -15.01 -7.85
C HIS A 71 -2.98 -14.73 -8.05
N LEU A 72 -2.49 -13.64 -7.45
CA LEU A 72 -1.07 -13.30 -7.48
C LEU A 72 -0.21 -14.35 -6.77
N ARG A 73 -0.64 -14.85 -5.61
CA ARG A 73 0.08 -15.90 -4.88
C ARG A 73 0.21 -17.21 -5.69
N LYS A 74 -0.82 -17.57 -6.47
CA LYS A 74 -0.75 -18.74 -7.39
C LYS A 74 0.21 -18.51 -8.56
N ALA A 75 0.39 -17.27 -8.98
CA ALA A 75 1.30 -16.92 -10.07
C ALA A 75 2.75 -16.75 -9.61
N PHE A 76 2.93 -16.22 -8.40
CA PHE A 76 4.22 -15.87 -7.78
C PHE A 76 4.36 -16.56 -6.42
N PRO A 77 4.51 -17.90 -6.38
CA PRO A 77 4.43 -18.68 -5.14
C PRO A 77 5.55 -18.40 -4.14
N GLN A 78 6.68 -17.83 -4.59
CA GLN A 78 7.81 -17.47 -3.74
C GLN A 78 7.79 -16.02 -3.26
N ALA A 79 6.96 -15.18 -3.90
CA ALA A 79 6.90 -13.77 -3.53
C ALA A 79 6.12 -13.54 -2.24
N SER A 80 6.67 -12.72 -1.37
CA SER A 80 5.92 -12.10 -0.28
C SER A 80 4.99 -11.02 -0.85
N ILE A 81 3.85 -10.79 -0.19
CA ILE A 81 2.91 -9.72 -0.58
C ILE A 81 2.78 -8.74 0.57
N LEU A 82 2.97 -7.46 0.26
CA LEU A 82 2.76 -6.33 1.17
C LEU A 82 1.58 -5.50 0.67
N ILE A 83 0.57 -5.34 1.51
CA ILE A 83 -0.52 -4.39 1.28
C ILE A 83 -0.15 -3.07 1.94
N VAL A 84 -0.08 -2.01 1.14
CA VAL A 84 0.08 -0.63 1.63
C VAL A 84 -1.30 -0.01 1.75
N GLY A 85 -1.68 0.32 2.97
CA GLY A 85 -2.94 0.99 3.27
C GLY A 85 -3.04 2.35 2.61
N VAL A 86 -4.26 2.86 2.42
CA VAL A 86 -4.45 4.21 1.88
C VAL A 86 -3.90 5.26 2.84
N GLY A 87 -3.48 6.39 2.28
CA GLY A 87 -3.07 7.57 3.04
C GLY A 87 -4.25 8.42 3.49
N ASP A 88 -3.93 9.51 4.18
CA ASP A 88 -4.91 10.51 4.54
C ASP A 88 -5.46 11.23 3.29
N ARG A 89 -6.73 11.61 3.38
CA ARG A 89 -7.44 12.37 2.37
C ARG A 89 -8.48 13.24 3.06
N GLU A 90 -8.51 14.52 2.71
CA GLU A 90 -9.47 15.47 3.27
C GLU A 90 -10.71 15.61 2.40
N TYR A 91 -11.77 16.07 3.05
CA TYR A 91 -12.98 16.63 2.44
C TYR A 91 -13.36 17.92 3.16
N ARG A 92 -14.28 18.68 2.60
CA ARG A 92 -14.84 19.84 3.30
C ARG A 92 -16.17 19.48 3.93
N ASP A 93 -16.26 19.69 5.25
CA ASP A 93 -17.51 19.52 5.98
C ASP A 93 -18.54 20.63 5.62
N GLU A 94 -19.74 20.56 6.19
CA GLU A 94 -20.84 21.52 5.94
C GLU A 94 -20.46 22.96 6.29
N ASP A 95 -19.56 23.15 7.22
CA ASP A 95 -19.03 24.45 7.64
C ASP A 95 -17.84 24.91 6.77
N GLY A 96 -17.42 24.11 5.80
CA GLY A 96 -16.30 24.37 4.90
C GLY A 96 -14.92 24.04 5.48
N ASN A 97 -14.84 23.45 6.67
CA ASN A 97 -13.58 23.05 7.29
C ASN A 97 -13.02 21.79 6.63
N LEU A 98 -11.70 21.73 6.51
CA LEU A 98 -11.03 20.52 6.09
C LEU A 98 -11.04 19.48 7.21
N ARG A 99 -11.43 18.26 6.89
CA ARG A 99 -11.48 17.11 7.79
C ARG A 99 -11.00 15.85 7.08
N THR A 100 -10.28 14.99 7.79
CA THR A 100 -10.00 13.64 7.28
C THR A 100 -11.30 12.94 6.91
N MET A 101 -11.38 12.44 5.71
CA MET A 101 -12.56 11.76 5.17
C MET A 101 -12.90 10.51 6.00
N PRO A 102 -14.09 10.41 6.63
CA PRO A 102 -14.43 9.28 7.50
C PRO A 102 -14.30 7.91 6.79
N GLY A 103 -14.63 7.86 5.50
CA GLY A 103 -14.50 6.65 4.68
C GLY A 103 -13.07 6.13 4.56
N VAL A 104 -12.05 6.98 4.66
CA VAL A 104 -10.64 6.56 4.66
C VAL A 104 -10.33 5.67 5.86
N LYS A 105 -10.71 6.10 7.07
CA LYS A 105 -10.47 5.32 8.29
C LYS A 105 -11.17 3.96 8.25
N ASN A 106 -12.40 3.91 7.71
CA ASN A 106 -13.12 2.67 7.53
C ASN A 106 -12.43 1.76 6.50
N LEU A 107 -12.03 2.32 5.34
CA LEU A 107 -11.32 1.57 4.30
C LEU A 107 -10.02 0.94 4.84
N ILE A 108 -9.24 1.66 5.64
CA ILE A 108 -8.02 1.13 6.28
C ILE A 108 -8.32 -0.12 7.10
N ARG A 109 -9.41 -0.12 7.90
CA ARG A 109 -9.82 -1.31 8.67
C ARG A 109 -10.13 -2.52 7.76
N TYR A 110 -10.75 -2.28 6.61
CA TYR A 110 -11.01 -3.33 5.63
C TYR A 110 -9.74 -3.81 4.93
N GLN A 111 -8.76 -2.94 4.71
CA GLN A 111 -7.44 -3.32 4.18
C GLN A 111 -6.62 -4.11 5.21
N GLN A 112 -6.70 -3.77 6.49
CA GLN A 112 -6.12 -4.57 7.58
C GLN A 112 -6.76 -5.95 7.66
N ALA A 113 -8.11 -6.03 7.58
CA ALA A 113 -8.82 -7.30 7.55
C ALA A 113 -8.45 -8.13 6.31
N LEU A 114 -8.32 -7.51 5.13
CA LEU A 114 -7.82 -8.15 3.92
C LEU A 114 -6.44 -8.79 4.15
N ALA A 115 -5.51 -8.03 4.72
CA ALA A 115 -4.16 -8.53 4.99
C ALA A 115 -4.17 -9.71 5.98
N ALA A 116 -4.96 -9.61 7.05
CA ALA A 116 -5.12 -10.67 8.05
C ALA A 116 -5.72 -11.95 7.43
N GLU A 117 -6.82 -11.82 6.67
CA GLU A 117 -7.50 -12.96 6.03
C GLU A 117 -6.64 -13.64 4.96
N THR A 118 -5.76 -12.88 4.32
CA THR A 118 -4.86 -13.42 3.28
C THR A 118 -3.47 -13.74 3.79
N HIS A 119 -3.19 -13.57 5.08
CA HIS A 119 -1.85 -13.76 5.67
C HIS A 119 -0.76 -13.01 4.89
N THR A 120 -1.02 -11.74 4.56
CA THR A 120 -0.06 -10.82 3.93
C THR A 120 0.43 -9.79 4.94
N ALA A 121 1.58 -9.18 4.65
CA ALA A 121 2.04 -8.03 5.42
C ALA A 121 1.14 -6.81 5.14
N PHE A 122 1.00 -5.94 6.14
CA PHE A 122 0.28 -4.67 6.02
C PHE A 122 1.15 -3.52 6.53
N TRP A 123 1.25 -2.44 5.75
CA TRP A 123 1.86 -1.20 6.18
C TRP A 123 0.83 -0.07 6.15
N ASN A 124 0.63 0.59 7.29
CA ASN A 124 -0.36 1.65 7.45
C ASN A 124 0.22 2.99 7.02
N MET A 125 0.02 3.36 5.74
CA MET A 125 0.51 4.63 5.21
C MET A 125 -0.16 5.85 5.89
N TYR A 126 -1.42 5.74 6.30
CA TYR A 126 -2.12 6.79 7.04
C TYR A 126 -1.39 7.15 8.34
N GLU A 127 -1.03 6.16 9.14
CA GLU A 127 -0.26 6.37 10.36
C GLU A 127 1.15 6.90 10.07
N ALA A 128 1.79 6.37 9.01
CA ALA A 128 3.11 6.84 8.59
C ALA A 128 3.11 8.30 8.11
N MET A 129 1.98 8.79 7.60
CA MET A 129 1.78 10.19 7.24
C MET A 129 1.63 11.10 8.47
N GLY A 130 1.23 10.56 9.62
CA GLY A 130 0.92 11.31 10.85
C GLY A 130 -0.54 11.21 11.29
N GLY A 131 -1.36 10.41 10.59
CA GLY A 131 -2.76 10.19 10.95
C GLY A 131 -3.70 11.30 10.47
N GLU A 132 -4.65 11.67 11.32
CA GLU A 132 -5.71 12.65 11.03
C GLU A 132 -5.15 14.04 10.70
N GLY A 133 -5.56 14.60 9.55
CA GLY A 133 -5.11 15.90 9.09
C GLY A 133 -3.72 15.93 8.47
N SER A 134 -3.03 14.80 8.41
CA SER A 134 -1.63 14.74 7.94
C SER A 134 -1.45 15.19 6.50
N ILE A 135 -2.45 14.99 5.62
CA ILE A 135 -2.37 15.50 4.25
C ILE A 135 -2.38 17.04 4.21
N VAL A 136 -3.08 17.69 5.16
CA VAL A 136 -3.08 19.17 5.30
C VAL A 136 -1.70 19.64 5.73
N ASP A 137 -1.09 18.96 6.69
CA ASP A 137 0.27 19.27 7.15
C ASP A 137 1.28 19.09 6.02
N MET A 138 1.14 18.05 5.22
CA MET A 138 1.98 17.81 4.04
C MET A 138 1.81 18.88 2.96
N VAL A 139 0.58 19.38 2.75
CA VAL A 139 0.32 20.52 1.83
C VAL A 139 1.01 21.78 2.34
N ASN A 140 0.90 22.06 3.64
CA ASN A 140 1.42 23.27 4.27
C ASN A 140 2.92 23.22 4.59
N SER A 141 3.56 22.06 4.46
CA SER A 141 4.99 21.91 4.69
C SER A 141 5.82 22.77 3.72
N LYS A 142 7.04 23.10 4.12
CA LYS A 142 7.96 23.91 3.31
C LYS A 142 9.27 23.17 3.07
N PRO A 143 9.50 22.68 1.86
CA PRO A 143 8.63 22.68 0.67
C PRO A 143 7.45 21.73 0.79
N SER A 144 6.33 22.03 0.11
CA SER A 144 5.12 21.21 0.14
C SER A 144 5.38 19.76 -0.32
N MET A 145 4.77 18.81 0.39
CA MET A 145 4.85 17.36 0.13
C MET A 145 3.57 16.78 -0.47
N ALA A 146 2.50 17.57 -0.57
CA ALA A 146 1.25 17.15 -1.19
C ALA A 146 0.65 18.25 -2.08
N ASN A 147 -0.33 17.90 -2.89
CA ASN A 147 -1.03 18.82 -3.77
C ASN A 147 -2.18 19.54 -3.01
N TYR A 148 -2.57 20.72 -3.49
CA TYR A 148 -3.69 21.50 -2.92
C TYR A 148 -5.07 20.87 -3.10
N ASP A 149 -5.15 19.66 -3.67
CA ASP A 149 -6.37 18.86 -3.73
C ASP A 149 -6.58 18.02 -2.45
N TYR A 150 -5.65 18.12 -1.49
CA TYR A 150 -5.69 17.42 -0.20
C TYR A 150 -5.96 15.91 -0.33
N THR A 151 -5.44 15.32 -1.39
CA THR A 151 -5.63 13.91 -1.74
C THR A 151 -4.34 13.26 -2.22
N HIS A 152 -3.62 13.94 -3.11
CA HIS A 152 -2.45 13.38 -3.77
C HIS A 152 -1.15 13.95 -3.21
N ILE A 153 -0.30 13.07 -2.73
CA ILE A 153 1.09 13.40 -2.41
C ILE A 153 1.84 13.74 -3.69
N ASN A 154 2.78 14.69 -3.61
CA ASN A 154 3.69 14.98 -4.71
C ASN A 154 4.96 14.12 -4.61
N PHE A 155 5.92 14.33 -5.51
CA PHE A 155 7.15 13.55 -5.55
C PHE A 155 7.96 13.63 -4.23
N ARG A 156 7.97 14.78 -3.55
CA ARG A 156 8.67 14.93 -2.25
C ARG A 156 7.97 14.15 -1.15
N GLY A 157 6.64 14.20 -1.09
CA GLY A 157 5.87 13.38 -0.16
C GLY A 157 6.08 11.89 -0.42
N GLY A 158 6.09 11.48 -1.69
CA GLY A 158 6.41 10.11 -2.07
C GLY A 158 7.80 9.68 -1.59
N LYS A 159 8.84 10.53 -1.77
CA LYS A 159 10.19 10.26 -1.28
C LYS A 159 10.24 10.16 0.25
N HIS A 160 9.54 11.04 0.96
CA HIS A 160 9.46 11.03 2.42
C HIS A 160 8.83 9.71 2.94
N LEU A 161 7.67 9.34 2.40
CA LEU A 161 6.98 8.11 2.80
C LEU A 161 7.74 6.83 2.40
N ALA A 162 8.42 6.86 1.25
CA ALA A 162 9.29 5.75 0.85
C ALA A 162 10.45 5.58 1.84
N GLY A 163 11.00 6.67 2.38
CA GLY A 163 12.01 6.62 3.44
C GLY A 163 11.48 5.93 4.70
N ILE A 164 10.29 6.32 5.17
CA ILE A 164 9.65 5.71 6.35
C ILE A 164 9.37 4.22 6.12
N LEU A 165 8.86 3.85 4.93
CA LEU A 165 8.65 2.45 4.57
C LEU A 165 9.97 1.67 4.59
N PHE A 166 11.03 2.23 4.00
CA PHE A 166 12.35 1.62 3.98
C PHE A 166 12.88 1.38 5.40
N GLU A 167 12.83 2.38 6.27
CA GLU A 167 13.22 2.25 7.67
C GLU A 167 12.41 1.18 8.40
N THR A 168 11.09 1.10 8.13
CA THR A 168 10.21 0.05 8.69
C THR A 168 10.66 -1.35 8.25
N LEU A 169 11.01 -1.53 6.96
CA LEU A 169 11.48 -2.80 6.43
C LEU A 169 12.85 -3.18 7.01
N MET A 170 13.76 -2.23 7.10
CA MET A 170 15.09 -2.45 7.70
C MET A 170 15.00 -2.84 9.17
N TYR A 171 14.16 -2.16 9.94
CA TYR A 171 13.89 -2.53 11.33
C TYR A 171 13.31 -3.95 11.43
N GLY A 172 12.34 -4.28 10.57
CA GLY A 172 11.76 -5.63 10.51
C GLY A 172 12.80 -6.70 10.21
N MET A 173 13.72 -6.44 9.29
CA MET A 173 14.82 -7.33 8.95
C MET A 173 15.76 -7.55 10.16
N GLU A 174 16.16 -6.48 10.84
CA GLU A 174 16.99 -6.57 12.03
C GLU A 174 16.32 -7.43 13.13
N GLN A 175 15.02 -7.24 13.36
CA GLN A 175 14.28 -8.05 14.35
C GLN A 175 14.18 -9.52 13.93
N TYR A 176 14.03 -9.79 12.63
CA TYR A 176 14.03 -11.15 12.10
C TYR A 176 15.38 -11.85 12.31
N GLU A 177 16.50 -11.17 12.01
CA GLU A 177 17.86 -11.70 12.21
C GLU A 177 18.13 -12.00 13.68
N LYS A 178 17.75 -11.09 14.58
CA LYS A 178 17.84 -11.33 16.03
C LYS A 178 17.10 -12.58 16.47
N ARG A 179 15.84 -12.75 16.05
CA ARG A 179 15.05 -13.96 16.36
C ARG A 179 15.73 -15.22 15.86
N LYS A 180 16.20 -15.19 14.61
CA LYS A 180 16.85 -16.35 13.99
C LYS A 180 18.13 -16.77 14.73
N ALA A 181 18.88 -15.84 15.26
CA ALA A 181 20.06 -16.12 16.09
C ALA A 181 19.68 -16.85 17.39
N TYR A 182 18.57 -16.48 18.04
CA TYR A 182 18.08 -17.15 19.25
C TYR A 182 17.49 -18.56 19.01
N GLU A 183 16.93 -18.80 17.81
CA GLU A 183 16.35 -20.10 17.45
C GLU A 183 17.42 -21.14 17.07
N THR A 184 18.65 -20.72 16.81
CA THR A 184 19.80 -21.59 16.43
C THR A 184 20.77 -21.91 17.57
N GLU A 185 20.54 -21.35 18.76
CA GLU A 185 21.20 -21.72 20.03
C GLU A 185 20.39 -22.78 20.80
#